data_a09d73ed3b7f4f2bcd8b7fc4eb7ce9a5
#
_entry.id   a09d73ed3b7f4f2bcd8b7fc4eb7ce9a5
#
_cell.length_a   1.000
_cell.length_b   1.000
_cell.length_c   1.000
_cell.angle_alpha   90.00
_cell.angle_beta   90.00
_cell.angle_gamma   90.00
#
_symmetry.space_group_name_H-M   'P 1'
#
loop_
_entity.id
_entity.type
_entity.pdbx_description
1 polymer ?
#
loop_
_entity_poly.entity_id
_entity_poly.type
_entity_poly.pdbx_seq_one_letter_code
_entity_poly.pdbx_strand_id
1 'polypeptide(L)'
;MSNETARLKHGAFQIYTGEGKGKSTASMGLMLRALGCGFRVYYLRMMKPRWKTGELAICPALHPNLTYRNVEQDWILSKSKHIPEHVEAMRLALANELDSLEQTMRSGEYDLVIVDEINYCIHRELVSLERAIALVEKRPENVELVFTGRYAAEELIARADVVTEMRKIKHHFDQGVTARRGIEF
;
A
#
# COMPACT_ATOMS: atom_id res chain seq x y z
N MET A 1 -23.59 24.71 7.12
CA MET A 1 -23.10 23.48 7.73
C MET A 1 -21.63 23.72 8.01
N SER A 2 -21.22 23.70 9.28
CA SER A 2 -19.85 23.98 9.70
C SER A 2 -18.90 22.96 9.06
N ASN A 3 -17.94 23.45 8.27
CA ASN A 3 -16.83 22.68 7.73
C ASN A 3 -15.84 22.33 8.86
N GLU A 4 -16.25 21.62 9.88
CA GLU A 4 -15.30 20.89 10.70
C GLU A 4 -14.74 19.79 9.78
N THR A 5 -13.47 19.90 9.47
CA THR A 5 -12.74 18.84 8.74
C THR A 5 -12.90 17.57 9.58
N ALA A 6 -13.72 16.66 9.08
CA ALA A 6 -13.92 15.36 9.73
C ALA A 6 -12.55 14.71 9.94
N ARG A 7 -12.25 14.34 11.19
CA ARG A 7 -11.00 13.67 11.56
C ARG A 7 -11.34 12.31 12.15
N LEU A 8 -10.54 11.31 11.81
CA LEU A 8 -10.65 10.00 12.42
C LEU A 8 -10.26 10.08 13.90
N LYS A 9 -11.11 9.57 14.80
CA LYS A 9 -10.85 9.58 16.24
C LYS A 9 -10.05 8.36 16.69
N HIS A 10 -10.34 7.21 16.11
CA HIS A 10 -9.68 5.94 16.37
C HIS A 10 -9.44 5.23 15.05
N GLY A 11 -8.20 4.91 14.76
CA GLY A 11 -7.79 4.14 13.62
C GLY A 11 -7.44 2.71 14.00
N ALA A 12 -7.48 1.83 13.02
CA ALA A 12 -7.10 0.43 13.13
C ALA A 12 -5.90 0.11 12.23
N PHE A 13 -5.22 -0.99 12.52
CA PHE A 13 -4.27 -1.58 11.60
C PHE A 13 -4.95 -2.70 10.80
N GLN A 14 -5.01 -2.55 9.49
CA GLN A 14 -5.62 -3.52 8.58
C GLN A 14 -4.61 -4.18 7.66
N ILE A 15 -4.83 -5.45 7.36
CA ILE A 15 -4.04 -6.20 6.36
C ILE A 15 -4.98 -6.77 5.30
N TYR A 16 -4.67 -6.52 4.01
CA TYR A 16 -5.29 -7.20 2.88
C TYR A 16 -4.26 -8.09 2.21
N THR A 17 -4.43 -9.42 2.37
CA THR A 17 -3.45 -10.41 1.91
C THR A 17 -4.10 -11.50 1.04
N GLY A 18 -3.38 -12.57 0.79
CA GLY A 18 -3.82 -13.71 0.00
C GLY A 18 -3.45 -13.65 -1.49
N GLU A 19 -3.64 -14.77 -2.19
CA GLU A 19 -3.25 -14.91 -3.59
C GLU A 19 -4.29 -14.41 -4.59
N GLY A 20 -5.53 -14.20 -4.15
CA GLY A 20 -6.63 -13.71 -4.99
C GLY A 20 -6.44 -12.26 -5.42
N LYS A 21 -7.15 -11.89 -6.48
CA LYS A 21 -7.24 -10.52 -6.99
C LYS A 21 -8.07 -9.66 -6.02
N GLY A 22 -7.74 -8.37 -5.92
CA GLY A 22 -8.59 -7.38 -5.27
C GLY A 22 -7.93 -6.58 -4.14
N LYS A 23 -6.74 -6.96 -3.65
CA LYS A 23 -6.07 -6.27 -2.53
C LYS A 23 -5.90 -4.76 -2.74
N SER A 24 -5.19 -4.36 -3.79
CA SER A 24 -5.03 -2.94 -4.16
C SER A 24 -6.38 -2.29 -4.51
N THR A 25 -7.27 -3.02 -5.21
CA THR A 25 -8.60 -2.50 -5.56
C THR A 25 -9.44 -2.22 -4.32
N ALA A 26 -9.40 -3.08 -3.30
CA ALA A 26 -10.11 -2.87 -2.04
C ALA A 26 -9.52 -1.67 -1.27
N SER A 27 -8.19 -1.55 -1.21
CA SER A 27 -7.54 -0.41 -0.55
C SER A 27 -7.85 0.92 -1.26
N MET A 28 -7.94 0.93 -2.59
CA MET A 28 -8.38 2.09 -3.37
C MET A 28 -9.86 2.41 -3.13
N GLY A 29 -10.70 1.40 -2.97
CA GLY A 29 -12.10 1.60 -2.57
C GLY A 29 -12.24 2.24 -1.19
N LEU A 30 -11.40 1.82 -0.22
CA LEU A 30 -11.34 2.46 1.10
C LEU A 30 -10.83 3.91 1.00
N MET A 31 -9.77 4.16 0.23
CA MET A 31 -9.27 5.50 -0.07
C MET A 31 -10.38 6.40 -0.60
N LEU A 32 -11.12 5.96 -1.62
CA LEU A 32 -12.21 6.73 -2.21
C LEU A 32 -13.32 7.05 -1.20
N ARG A 33 -13.69 6.08 -0.37
CA ARG A 33 -14.67 6.27 0.72
C ARG A 33 -14.19 7.29 1.74
N ALA A 34 -12.94 7.21 2.17
CA ALA A 34 -12.33 8.14 3.14
C ALA A 34 -12.30 9.57 2.58
N LEU A 35 -11.88 9.75 1.32
CA LEU A 35 -11.88 11.05 0.64
C LEU A 35 -13.30 11.62 0.54
N GLY A 36 -14.30 10.79 0.22
CA GLY A 36 -15.71 11.21 0.19
C GLY A 36 -16.26 11.65 1.54
N CYS A 37 -15.65 11.21 2.65
CA CYS A 37 -15.94 11.68 4.00
C CYS A 37 -15.09 12.89 4.43
N GLY A 38 -14.26 13.43 3.56
CA GLY A 38 -13.38 14.58 3.84
C GLY A 38 -12.07 14.22 4.56
N PHE A 39 -11.77 12.94 4.76
CA PHE A 39 -10.52 12.48 5.36
C PHE A 39 -9.33 12.77 4.47
N ARG A 40 -8.15 12.93 5.08
CA ARG A 40 -6.88 13.10 4.39
C ARG A 40 -6.19 11.76 4.27
N VAL A 41 -5.83 11.40 3.06
CA VAL A 41 -5.30 10.08 2.71
C VAL A 41 -3.89 10.18 2.15
N TYR A 42 -3.00 9.37 2.70
CA TYR A 42 -1.68 9.11 2.13
C TYR A 42 -1.65 7.70 1.55
N TYR A 43 -1.40 7.58 0.27
CA TYR A 43 -1.32 6.30 -0.44
C TYR A 43 0.09 6.12 -0.98
N LEU A 44 0.85 5.21 -0.38
CA LEU A 44 2.17 4.81 -0.86
C LEU A 44 2.06 3.52 -1.64
N ARG A 45 2.48 3.56 -2.90
CA ARG A 45 2.48 2.41 -3.78
C ARG A 45 3.90 1.92 -4.01
N MET A 46 4.13 0.66 -3.69
CA MET A 46 5.41 -0.03 -3.87
C MET A 46 5.36 -0.98 -5.08
N MET A 47 6.52 -1.37 -5.61
CA MET A 47 6.73 -2.50 -6.53
C MET A 47 5.99 -2.46 -7.87
N LYS A 48 5.41 -1.35 -8.29
CA LYS A 48 4.73 -1.26 -9.58
C LYS A 48 5.41 -0.25 -10.49
N PRO A 49 5.69 -0.60 -11.77
CA PRO A 49 6.33 0.30 -12.71
C PRO A 49 5.49 1.56 -12.96
N ARG A 50 6.18 2.68 -13.20
CA ARG A 50 5.63 4.02 -13.36
C ARG A 50 4.57 4.15 -14.47
N TRP A 51 4.62 3.33 -15.50
CA TRP A 51 3.85 3.52 -16.74
C TRP A 51 2.72 2.50 -16.98
N LYS A 52 2.36 1.67 -16.01
CA LYS A 52 1.54 0.49 -16.30
C LYS A 52 0.20 0.38 -15.60
N THR A 53 -0.28 1.43 -14.91
CA THR A 53 -1.56 1.29 -14.24
C THR A 53 -2.41 2.54 -14.39
N GLY A 54 -3.71 2.33 -14.62
CA GLY A 54 -4.67 3.40 -14.86
C GLY A 54 -4.78 4.39 -13.70
N GLU A 55 -4.63 3.91 -12.47
CA GLU A 55 -4.69 4.75 -11.27
C GLU A 55 -3.61 5.84 -11.22
N LEU A 56 -2.41 5.59 -11.77
CA LEU A 56 -1.35 6.62 -11.83
C LEU A 56 -1.73 7.83 -12.68
N ALA A 57 -2.62 7.64 -13.64
CA ALA A 57 -3.06 8.73 -14.50
C ALA A 57 -4.04 9.68 -13.78
N ILE A 58 -4.79 9.20 -12.80
CA ILE A 58 -5.87 9.96 -12.16
C ILE A 58 -5.61 10.30 -10.70
N CYS A 59 -5.02 9.38 -9.91
CA CYS A 59 -4.86 9.57 -8.47
C CYS A 59 -4.12 10.86 -8.06
N PRO A 60 -3.04 11.30 -8.73
CA PRO A 60 -2.34 12.52 -8.36
C PRO A 60 -3.21 13.80 -8.43
N ALA A 61 -4.29 13.78 -9.22
CA ALA A 61 -5.22 14.89 -9.37
C ALA A 61 -6.65 14.58 -8.90
N LEU A 62 -6.86 13.44 -8.26
CA LEU A 62 -8.21 12.95 -7.93
C LEU A 62 -8.90 13.82 -6.88
N HIS A 63 -8.17 14.22 -5.83
CA HIS A 63 -8.74 14.96 -4.71
C HIS A 63 -7.66 15.74 -3.96
N PRO A 64 -7.94 16.97 -3.48
CA PRO A 64 -6.95 17.78 -2.74
C PRO A 64 -6.47 17.14 -1.43
N ASN A 65 -7.29 16.28 -0.81
CA ASN A 65 -6.94 15.56 0.40
C ASN A 65 -6.20 14.23 0.14
N LEU A 66 -5.82 13.93 -1.10
CA LEU A 66 -5.06 12.73 -1.45
C LEU A 66 -3.61 13.08 -1.75
N THR A 67 -2.71 12.51 -1.00
CA THR A 67 -1.30 12.41 -1.38
C THR A 67 -1.04 11.00 -1.90
N TYR A 68 -0.76 10.91 -3.21
CA TYR A 68 -0.49 9.64 -3.87
C TYR A 68 0.97 9.57 -4.28
N ARG A 69 1.70 8.63 -3.68
CA ARG A 69 3.13 8.42 -3.91
C ARG A 69 3.36 7.06 -4.55
N ASN A 70 4.25 7.03 -5.53
CA ASN A 70 4.73 5.78 -6.11
C ASN A 70 6.24 5.70 -5.91
N VAL A 71 6.74 4.59 -5.37
CA VAL A 71 8.19 4.37 -5.32
C VAL A 71 8.68 4.19 -6.75
N GLU A 72 9.49 5.16 -7.19
CA GLU A 72 9.95 5.21 -8.57
C GLU A 72 10.95 4.09 -8.83
N GLN A 73 10.68 3.31 -9.87
CA GLN A 73 11.60 2.31 -10.37
C GLN A 73 11.47 2.21 -11.89
N ASP A 74 12.60 2.16 -12.57
CA ASP A 74 12.67 2.06 -14.02
C ASP A 74 12.74 0.62 -14.54
N TRP A 75 12.71 -0.35 -13.64
CA TRP A 75 12.85 -1.76 -13.95
C TRP A 75 11.80 -2.63 -13.24
N ILE A 76 11.56 -3.80 -13.77
CA ILE A 76 10.58 -4.76 -13.27
C ILE A 76 11.32 -5.82 -12.44
N LEU A 77 11.01 -5.96 -11.16
CA LEU A 77 11.68 -6.88 -10.25
C LEU A 77 11.72 -8.32 -10.80
N SER A 78 10.66 -8.80 -11.45
CA SER A 78 10.63 -10.14 -12.04
C SER A 78 11.72 -10.37 -13.09
N LYS A 79 12.17 -9.31 -13.77
CA LYS A 79 13.26 -9.34 -14.75
C LYS A 79 14.63 -9.01 -14.14
N SER A 80 14.66 -8.21 -13.11
CA SER A 80 15.89 -7.64 -12.51
C SER A 80 16.29 -8.28 -11.18
N LYS A 81 15.51 -9.22 -10.66
CA LYS A 81 15.76 -9.90 -9.36
C LYS A 81 17.11 -10.64 -9.28
N HIS A 82 17.74 -10.87 -10.41
CA HIS A 82 19.06 -11.52 -10.50
C HIS A 82 20.21 -10.53 -10.62
N ILE A 83 19.92 -9.23 -10.59
CA ILE A 83 20.91 -8.15 -10.68
C ILE A 83 21.05 -7.54 -9.26
N PRO A 84 22.12 -7.85 -8.51
CA PRO A 84 22.28 -7.43 -7.12
C PRO A 84 22.17 -5.92 -6.94
N GLU A 85 22.72 -5.14 -7.87
CA GLU A 85 22.72 -3.67 -7.83
C GLU A 85 21.30 -3.11 -7.93
N HIS A 86 20.42 -3.72 -8.73
CA HIS A 86 19.00 -3.32 -8.82
C HIS A 86 18.23 -3.64 -7.54
N VAL A 87 18.52 -4.79 -6.92
CA VAL A 87 17.90 -5.20 -5.66
C VAL A 87 18.31 -4.26 -4.54
N GLU A 88 19.60 -3.91 -4.46
CA GLU A 88 20.10 -3.00 -3.43
C GLU A 88 19.58 -1.56 -3.62
N ALA A 89 19.56 -1.07 -4.85
CA ALA A 89 18.96 0.22 -5.16
C ALA A 89 17.46 0.27 -4.75
N MET A 90 16.72 -0.84 -4.93
CA MET A 90 15.35 -0.94 -4.48
C MET A 90 15.23 -0.93 -2.96
N ARG A 91 16.06 -1.70 -2.25
CA ARG A 91 16.07 -1.69 -0.78
C ARG A 91 16.30 -0.28 -0.23
N LEU A 92 17.28 0.44 -0.79
CA LEU A 92 17.57 1.80 -0.37
C LEU A 92 16.39 2.74 -0.66
N ALA A 93 15.80 2.67 -1.84
CA ALA A 93 14.63 3.50 -2.20
C ALA A 93 13.44 3.22 -1.27
N LEU A 94 13.15 1.94 -0.99
CA LEU A 94 12.09 1.56 -0.08
C LEU A 94 12.37 1.98 1.36
N ALA A 95 13.60 1.87 1.84
CA ALA A 95 13.99 2.32 3.18
C ALA A 95 13.75 3.82 3.34
N ASN A 96 14.22 4.64 2.38
CA ASN A 96 14.01 6.09 2.39
C ASN A 96 12.53 6.47 2.37
N GLU A 97 11.71 5.79 1.57
CA GLU A 97 10.26 6.06 1.52
C GLU A 97 9.57 5.63 2.83
N LEU A 98 10.01 4.55 3.49
CA LEU A 98 9.45 4.15 4.78
C LEU A 98 9.85 5.09 5.92
N ASP A 99 11.04 5.69 5.87
CA ASP A 99 11.45 6.71 6.85
C ASP A 99 10.63 7.99 6.68
N SER A 100 10.41 8.41 5.43
CA SER A 100 9.51 9.52 5.09
C SER A 100 8.06 9.23 5.50
N LEU A 101 7.59 8.00 5.28
CA LEU A 101 6.26 7.56 5.64
C LEU A 101 6.05 7.61 7.17
N GLU A 102 7.02 7.17 7.96
CA GLU A 102 6.92 7.22 9.42
C GLU A 102 6.74 8.66 9.92
N GLN A 103 7.53 9.60 9.39
CA GLN A 103 7.40 11.02 9.71
C GLN A 103 6.04 11.57 9.29
N THR A 104 5.61 11.26 8.06
CA THR A 104 4.31 11.65 7.50
C THR A 104 3.15 11.11 8.33
N MET A 105 3.18 9.85 8.71
CA MET A 105 2.14 9.23 9.54
C MET A 105 2.01 9.90 10.92
N ARG A 106 3.14 10.33 11.48
CA ARG A 106 3.20 10.99 12.79
C ARG A 106 2.96 12.51 12.73
N SER A 107 2.92 13.13 11.57
CA SER A 107 2.72 14.57 11.41
C SER A 107 1.33 15.05 11.89
N GLY A 108 0.38 14.13 12.00
CA GLY A 108 -1.02 14.47 12.25
C GLY A 108 -1.76 15.01 11.03
N GLU A 109 -1.15 14.97 9.85
CA GLU A 109 -1.78 15.48 8.63
C GLU A 109 -2.75 14.49 7.99
N TYR A 110 -2.62 13.19 8.25
CA TYR A 110 -3.39 12.15 7.58
C TYR A 110 -4.25 11.35 8.56
N ASP A 111 -5.41 10.93 8.07
CA ASP A 111 -6.37 10.09 8.79
C ASP A 111 -6.26 8.62 8.34
N LEU A 112 -5.89 8.40 7.07
CA LEU A 112 -5.70 7.09 6.48
C LEU A 112 -4.36 7.02 5.76
N VAL A 113 -3.56 6.03 6.09
CA VAL A 113 -2.28 5.71 5.45
C VAL A 113 -2.36 4.31 4.85
N ILE A 114 -2.16 4.20 3.55
CA ILE A 114 -2.16 2.92 2.82
C ILE A 114 -0.78 2.66 2.26
N VAL A 115 -0.25 1.46 2.51
CA VAL A 115 1.03 1.00 1.95
C VAL A 115 0.78 -0.24 1.10
N ASP A 116 0.66 -0.01 -0.20
CA ASP A 116 0.30 -1.04 -1.17
C ASP A 116 1.53 -1.88 -1.56
N GLU A 117 1.40 -3.21 -1.49
CA GLU A 117 2.41 -4.25 -1.76
C GLU A 117 3.54 -4.37 -0.70
N ILE A 118 3.41 -3.77 0.49
CA ILE A 118 4.45 -3.89 1.53
C ILE A 118 4.64 -5.35 1.99
N ASN A 119 3.56 -6.14 2.12
CA ASN A 119 3.68 -7.55 2.53
C ASN A 119 4.51 -8.36 1.52
N TYR A 120 4.36 -8.06 0.22
CA TYR A 120 5.19 -8.69 -0.80
C TYR A 120 6.64 -8.21 -0.75
N CYS A 121 6.89 -6.93 -0.44
CA CYS A 121 8.24 -6.41 -0.23
C CYS A 121 8.94 -7.10 0.94
N ILE A 122 8.23 -7.36 2.03
CA ILE A 122 8.76 -8.11 3.20
C ILE A 122 9.09 -9.55 2.79
N HIS A 123 8.15 -10.24 2.15
CA HIS A 123 8.36 -11.61 1.67
C HIS A 123 9.55 -11.73 0.70
N ARG A 124 9.86 -10.67 -0.03
CA ARG A 124 11.00 -10.59 -0.95
C ARG A 124 12.28 -10.06 -0.30
N GLU A 125 12.29 -9.87 1.01
CA GLU A 125 13.44 -9.33 1.77
C GLU A 125 13.93 -7.96 1.26
N LEU A 126 13.01 -7.19 0.65
CA LEU A 126 13.27 -5.81 0.22
C LEU A 126 13.00 -4.81 1.34
N VAL A 127 12.16 -5.18 2.28
CA VAL A 127 11.85 -4.47 3.52
C VAL A 127 11.99 -5.47 4.65
N SER A 128 12.66 -5.10 5.74
CA SER A 128 12.74 -5.99 6.89
C SER A 128 11.42 -6.04 7.65
N LEU A 129 11.13 -7.18 8.24
CA LEU A 129 9.92 -7.37 9.06
C LEU A 129 9.92 -6.43 10.27
N GLU A 130 11.08 -6.25 10.90
CA GLU A 130 11.27 -5.37 12.05
C GLU A 130 10.91 -3.91 11.69
N ARG A 131 11.29 -3.46 10.49
CA ARG A 131 10.95 -2.10 10.02
C ARG A 131 9.45 -1.92 9.83
N ALA A 132 8.77 -2.94 9.30
CA ALA A 132 7.31 -2.93 9.14
C ALA A 132 6.60 -2.96 10.49
N ILE A 133 7.06 -3.79 11.43
CA ILE A 133 6.54 -3.82 12.81
C ILE A 133 6.70 -2.46 13.48
N ALA A 134 7.88 -1.84 13.35
CA ALA A 134 8.13 -0.52 13.93
C ALA A 134 7.17 0.56 13.39
N LEU A 135 6.78 0.50 12.11
CA LEU A 135 5.75 1.39 11.57
C LEU A 135 4.38 1.18 12.23
N VAL A 136 3.99 -0.07 12.44
CA VAL A 136 2.72 -0.40 13.11
C VAL A 136 2.72 0.10 14.55
N GLU A 137 3.80 -0.15 15.30
CA GLU A 137 3.92 0.23 16.71
C GLU A 137 3.99 1.75 16.92
N LYS A 138 4.55 2.48 15.95
CA LYS A 138 4.65 3.95 15.99
C LYS A 138 3.42 4.66 15.40
N ARG A 139 2.43 3.92 14.93
CA ARG A 139 1.19 4.48 14.38
C ARG A 139 0.45 5.30 15.45
N PRO A 140 0.08 6.56 15.18
CA PRO A 140 -0.80 7.31 16.06
C PRO A 140 -2.17 6.63 16.18
N GLU A 141 -2.79 6.69 17.36
CA GLU A 141 -4.08 6.03 17.64
C GLU A 141 -5.21 6.47 16.69
N ASN A 142 -5.14 7.70 16.21
CA ASN A 142 -6.14 8.28 15.31
C ASN A 142 -5.83 8.10 13.83
N VAL A 143 -4.87 7.25 13.46
CA VAL A 143 -4.51 6.96 12.07
C VAL A 143 -4.93 5.53 11.71
N GLU A 144 -5.72 5.40 10.66
CA GLU A 144 -5.97 4.12 10.00
C GLU A 144 -4.77 3.73 9.17
N LEU A 145 -4.19 2.55 9.40
CA LEU A 145 -3.05 2.03 8.64
C LEU A 145 -3.46 0.77 7.90
N VAL A 146 -3.20 0.72 6.60
CA VAL A 146 -3.55 -0.44 5.75
C VAL A 146 -2.31 -0.95 5.02
N PHE A 147 -1.96 -2.21 5.24
CA PHE A 147 -0.94 -2.91 4.49
C PHE A 147 -1.58 -3.85 3.48
N THR A 148 -1.11 -3.84 2.23
CA THR A 148 -1.54 -4.81 1.24
C THR A 148 -0.39 -5.65 0.73
N GLY A 149 -0.72 -6.73 0.05
CA GLY A 149 0.25 -7.61 -0.59
C GLY A 149 0.05 -9.07 -0.24
N ARG A 150 0.65 -9.95 -1.05
CA ARG A 150 0.67 -11.39 -0.78
C ARG A 150 1.64 -11.69 0.38
N TYR A 151 1.44 -12.82 1.02
CA TYR A 151 2.39 -13.40 1.99
C TYR A 151 2.62 -12.49 3.22
N ALA A 152 1.53 -11.97 3.80
CA ALA A 152 1.62 -11.23 5.05
C ALA A 152 2.27 -12.11 6.13
N ALA A 153 3.25 -11.54 6.84
CA ALA A 153 3.93 -12.25 7.92
C ALA A 153 2.99 -12.45 9.12
N GLU A 154 3.11 -13.59 9.80
CA GLU A 154 2.26 -13.93 10.95
C GLU A 154 2.41 -12.93 12.09
N GLU A 155 3.59 -12.36 12.28
CA GLU A 155 3.86 -11.34 13.28
C GLU A 155 3.10 -10.03 13.04
N LEU A 156 2.86 -9.68 11.76
CA LEU A 156 2.02 -8.55 11.39
C LEU A 156 0.53 -8.90 11.53
N ILE A 157 0.14 -10.10 11.13
CA ILE A 157 -1.23 -10.61 11.29
C ILE A 157 -1.63 -10.61 12.76
N ALA A 158 -0.74 -11.04 13.67
CA ALA A 158 -0.98 -11.05 15.10
C ALA A 158 -1.16 -9.65 15.73
N ARG A 159 -0.69 -8.59 15.06
CA ARG A 159 -0.82 -7.19 15.49
C ARG A 159 -1.98 -6.45 14.83
N ALA A 160 -2.58 -7.05 13.80
CA ALA A 160 -3.63 -6.39 13.05
C ALA A 160 -4.97 -6.46 13.75
N ASP A 161 -5.72 -5.37 13.69
CA ASP A 161 -7.11 -5.29 14.15
C ASP A 161 -8.08 -5.92 13.13
N VAL A 162 -7.72 -5.86 11.84
CA VAL A 162 -8.51 -6.41 10.73
C VAL A 162 -7.59 -7.12 9.74
N VAL A 163 -7.89 -8.37 9.44
CA VAL A 163 -7.20 -9.14 8.39
C VAL A 163 -8.21 -9.69 7.40
N THR A 164 -8.00 -9.37 6.12
CA THR A 164 -8.82 -9.90 5.02
C THR A 164 -7.93 -10.70 4.08
N GLU A 165 -8.23 -12.00 3.94
CA GLU A 165 -7.58 -12.85 2.96
C GLU A 165 -8.41 -12.94 1.68
N MET A 166 -7.82 -12.55 0.55
CA MET A 166 -8.41 -12.72 -0.77
C MET A 166 -7.97 -14.04 -1.38
N ARG A 167 -8.82 -15.05 -1.26
CA ARG A 167 -8.55 -16.40 -1.76
C ARG A 167 -8.72 -16.48 -3.28
N LYS A 168 -7.76 -17.14 -3.94
CA LYS A 168 -7.84 -17.44 -5.36
C LYS A 168 -8.68 -18.71 -5.59
N ILE A 169 -10.00 -18.57 -5.75
CA ILE A 169 -10.88 -19.69 -6.10
C ILE A 169 -10.72 -20.03 -7.60
N LYS A 170 -10.73 -19.02 -8.46
CA LYS A 170 -10.44 -19.08 -9.89
C LYS A 170 -9.69 -17.83 -10.30
N HIS A 171 -8.80 -17.93 -11.26
CA HIS A 171 -8.08 -16.76 -11.79
C HIS A 171 -7.91 -16.90 -13.30
N HIS A 172 -8.18 -15.83 -14.04
CA HIS A 172 -8.05 -15.81 -15.48
C HIS A 172 -6.64 -16.18 -15.99
N PHE A 173 -5.63 -15.83 -15.19
CA PHE A 173 -4.23 -16.15 -15.49
C PHE A 173 -3.99 -17.67 -15.56
N ASP A 174 -4.65 -18.47 -14.72
CA ASP A 174 -4.55 -19.95 -14.74
C ASP A 174 -5.18 -20.54 -16.02
N GLN A 175 -5.95 -19.74 -16.76
CA GLN A 175 -6.54 -20.09 -18.05
C GLN A 175 -5.77 -19.46 -19.23
N GLY A 176 -4.56 -18.94 -19.00
CA GLY A 176 -3.72 -18.33 -20.03
C GLY A 176 -4.12 -16.89 -20.43
N VAL A 177 -5.11 -16.30 -19.76
CA VAL A 177 -5.50 -14.91 -20.01
C VAL A 177 -4.55 -13.97 -19.25
N THR A 178 -3.80 -13.16 -19.99
CA THR A 178 -2.86 -12.18 -19.43
C THR A 178 -3.57 -10.98 -18.81
N ALA A 179 -2.83 -10.16 -18.06
CA ALA A 179 -3.34 -8.94 -17.46
C ALA A 179 -3.89 -7.96 -18.52
N ARG A 180 -5.08 -7.40 -18.30
CA ARG A 180 -5.81 -6.53 -19.23
C ARG A 180 -5.74 -5.08 -18.78
N ARG A 181 -5.58 -4.20 -19.78
CA ARG A 181 -5.59 -2.75 -19.53
C ARG A 181 -6.95 -2.29 -19.01
N GLY A 182 -6.93 -1.44 -17.98
CA GLY A 182 -8.12 -0.92 -17.32
C GLY A 182 -8.82 -1.89 -16.38
N ILE A 183 -8.31 -3.15 -16.24
CA ILE A 183 -8.87 -4.18 -15.35
C ILE A 183 -7.83 -4.63 -14.33
N GLU A 184 -6.64 -5.03 -14.75
CA GLU A 184 -5.53 -5.41 -13.86
C GLU A 184 -4.44 -4.32 -13.78
N PHE A 185 -4.39 -3.40 -14.72
CA PHE A 185 -3.43 -2.27 -14.74
C PHE A 185 -3.94 -1.05 -15.51
#